data_196971ea48d6d89522ee44734c95d00e
#
_entry.id   196971ea48d6d89522ee44734c95d00e
#
_cell.length_a   1.000
_cell.length_b   1.000
_cell.length_c   1.000
_cell.angle_alpha   90.00
_cell.angle_beta   90.00
_cell.angle_gamma   90.00
#
_symmetry.space_group_name_H-M   'P 1'
#
loop_
_entity.id
_entity.type
_entity.pdbx_description
1 polymer ?
#
loop_
_entity_poly.entity_id
_entity_poly.type
_entity_poly.pdbx_seq_one_letter_code
_entity_poly.pdbx_strand_id
1 'polypeptide(L)'
;FLNYAKESNIELTHEVSGKFGKEKIMASVRCKEALIEAFSHAQLLGGILLPYALADAAYQKTKELPKEDCPGLIFTESIPDGWSGDAVAPEKALAAEACVGICEDVFQKKGFDFMALKHELREKGIAVNTYEASVSFDELKQNSDGLLPVVVQDYKTQEVLMVAYMNRGAFETTVRTGRMTYFSRSRQELWIKGLASGQ
;
A
#
# COMPACT_ATOMS: atom_id res chain seq x y z
N PHE A 1 17.18 -5.86 6.34
CA PHE A 1 16.68 -5.15 7.54
C PHE A 1 17.72 -5.26 8.64
N LEU A 2 18.26 -4.13 9.08
CA LEU A 2 19.20 -4.08 10.19
C LEU A 2 18.42 -3.88 11.49
N ASN A 3 18.62 -4.78 12.47
CA ASN A 3 18.13 -4.54 13.82
C ASN A 3 19.02 -3.50 14.47
N TYR A 4 18.56 -2.28 14.55
CA TYR A 4 19.34 -1.09 14.92
C TYR A 4 19.78 -1.02 16.39
N ALA A 5 19.50 -2.05 17.19
CA ALA A 5 19.89 -2.11 18.60
C ALA A 5 21.33 -2.63 18.85
N LYS A 6 22.15 -2.84 17.80
CA LYS A 6 23.54 -3.35 17.96
C LYS A 6 24.55 -2.39 17.36
N GLU A 7 25.55 -2.04 18.12
CA GLU A 7 26.67 -1.16 17.74
C GLU A 7 27.32 -1.55 16.38
N SER A 8 27.48 -2.87 16.13
CA SER A 8 28.02 -3.40 14.86
C SER A 8 27.19 -3.06 13.62
N ASN A 9 25.92 -2.65 13.79
CA ASN A 9 25.07 -2.31 12.68
C ASN A 9 25.24 -0.85 12.23
N ILE A 10 25.74 0.02 13.08
CA ILE A 10 25.98 1.44 12.78
C ILE A 10 27.16 1.59 11.84
N GLU A 11 28.28 0.89 12.11
CA GLU A 11 29.46 0.89 11.25
C GLU A 11 29.11 0.34 9.85
N LEU A 12 28.39 -0.78 9.80
CA LEU A 12 27.92 -1.36 8.55
C LEU A 12 26.99 -0.40 7.79
N THR A 13 26.13 0.33 8.51
CA THR A 13 25.25 1.34 7.91
C THR A 13 26.04 2.45 7.24
N HIS A 14 27.08 2.96 7.88
CA HIS A 14 27.97 3.96 7.29
C HIS A 14 28.65 3.44 6.02
N GLU A 15 29.21 2.24 6.05
CA GLU A 15 29.86 1.62 4.89
C GLU A 15 28.89 1.44 3.72
N VAL A 16 27.71 0.87 3.99
CA VAL A 16 26.70 0.58 2.96
C VAL A 16 26.10 1.88 2.41
N SER A 17 25.80 2.87 3.26
CA SER A 17 25.29 4.18 2.83
C SER A 17 26.30 4.90 1.92
N GLY A 18 27.57 4.88 2.28
CA GLY A 18 28.63 5.48 1.45
C GLY A 18 28.81 4.81 0.10
N LYS A 19 28.57 3.50 0.02
CA LYS A 19 28.77 2.70 -1.20
C LYS A 19 27.56 2.66 -2.13
N PHE A 20 26.36 2.63 -1.59
CA PHE A 20 25.12 2.34 -2.34
C PHE A 20 24.05 3.43 -2.24
N GLY A 21 24.25 4.46 -1.41
CA GLY A 21 23.29 5.51 -1.12
C GLY A 21 22.35 5.16 0.04
N LYS A 22 21.93 6.18 0.77
CA LYS A 22 21.05 6.03 1.96
C LYS A 22 19.68 5.43 1.61
N GLU A 23 19.17 5.68 0.42
CA GLU A 23 17.87 5.20 -0.06
C GLU A 23 17.79 3.67 -0.16
N LYS A 24 18.91 2.96 -0.07
CA LYS A 24 18.96 1.48 -0.04
C LYS A 24 18.92 0.90 1.36
N ILE A 25 18.94 1.74 2.39
CA ILE A 25 19.06 1.31 3.77
C ILE A 25 17.75 1.60 4.51
N MET A 26 17.22 0.55 5.15
CA MET A 26 16.05 0.65 6.01
C MET A 26 16.39 0.10 7.39
N ALA A 27 16.15 0.91 8.41
CA ALA A 27 16.21 0.46 9.80
C ALA A 27 14.89 -0.21 10.18
N SER A 28 14.96 -1.32 10.94
CA SER A 28 13.78 -1.92 11.58
C SER A 28 13.87 -1.68 13.08
N VAL A 29 12.89 -1.00 13.64
CA VAL A 29 12.81 -0.67 15.07
C VAL A 29 11.58 -1.28 15.70
N ARG A 30 11.69 -1.73 16.96
CA ARG A 30 10.61 -2.38 17.70
C ARG A 30 10.35 -1.76 19.07
N CYS A 31 11.19 -0.84 19.52
CA CYS A 31 11.08 -0.16 20.80
C CYS A 31 11.50 1.30 20.68
N LYS A 32 11.20 2.12 21.71
CA LYS A 32 11.50 3.55 21.71
C LYS A 32 13.01 3.84 21.69
N GLU A 33 13.81 3.04 22.36
CA GLU A 33 15.26 3.18 22.41
C GLU A 33 15.87 2.98 21.01
N ALA A 34 15.47 1.92 20.31
CA ALA A 34 15.89 1.67 18.93
C ALA A 34 15.40 2.76 17.96
N LEU A 35 14.23 3.36 18.23
CA LEU A 35 13.73 4.49 17.45
C LEU A 35 14.61 5.72 17.61
N ILE A 36 14.97 6.06 18.85
CA ILE A 36 15.85 7.20 19.15
C ILE A 36 17.22 6.99 18.48
N GLU A 37 17.78 5.79 18.57
CA GLU A 37 19.04 5.43 17.94
C GLU A 37 18.96 5.53 16.41
N ALA A 38 17.91 5.02 15.79
CA ALA A 38 17.72 5.15 14.35
C ALA A 38 17.64 6.62 13.89
N PHE A 39 16.96 7.46 14.65
CA PHE A 39 16.86 8.90 14.34
C PHE A 39 18.17 9.66 14.58
N SER A 40 19.05 9.22 15.47
CA SER A 40 20.38 9.82 15.63
C SER A 40 21.28 9.61 14.40
N HIS A 41 20.94 8.64 13.55
CA HIS A 41 21.64 8.33 12.29
C HIS A 41 20.73 8.50 11.05
N ALA A 42 19.70 9.34 11.16
CA ALA A 42 18.68 9.52 10.12
C ALA A 42 19.26 9.83 8.74
N GLN A 43 20.33 10.63 8.69
CA GLN A 43 21.01 11.00 7.44
C GLN A 43 21.60 9.82 6.65
N LEU A 44 21.74 8.65 7.28
CA LEU A 44 22.25 7.43 6.66
C LEU A 44 21.13 6.47 6.19
N LEU A 45 19.86 6.82 6.50
CA LEU A 45 18.72 5.94 6.29
C LEU A 45 17.79 6.50 5.21
N GLY A 46 17.35 5.65 4.29
CA GLY A 46 16.26 5.94 3.37
C GLY A 46 14.88 5.74 4.02
N GLY A 47 14.79 4.85 5.03
CA GLY A 47 13.53 4.60 5.73
C GLY A 47 13.68 3.91 7.07
N ILE A 48 12.62 4.01 7.88
CA ILE A 48 12.47 3.32 9.16
C ILE A 48 11.19 2.52 9.15
N LEU A 49 11.29 1.21 9.34
CA LEU A 49 10.17 0.30 9.55
C LEU A 49 9.89 0.21 11.05
N LEU A 50 8.66 0.55 11.46
CA LEU A 50 8.29 0.65 12.86
C LEU A 50 6.82 0.24 13.09
N PRO A 51 6.48 -0.27 14.30
CA PRO A 51 5.10 -0.53 14.69
C PRO A 51 4.27 0.76 14.77
N TYR A 52 2.98 0.67 14.50
CA TYR A 52 2.04 1.81 14.67
C TYR A 52 2.09 2.44 16.06
N ALA A 53 2.34 1.64 17.08
CA ALA A 53 2.45 2.09 18.46
C ALA A 53 3.56 3.12 18.68
N LEU A 54 4.54 3.20 17.80
CA LEU A 54 5.64 4.18 17.85
C LEU A 54 5.40 5.40 16.94
N ALA A 55 4.26 5.50 16.27
CA ALA A 55 3.97 6.53 15.28
C ALA A 55 4.12 7.94 15.84
N ASP A 56 3.48 8.24 16.99
CA ASP A 56 3.54 9.57 17.60
C ASP A 56 4.98 9.97 17.96
N ALA A 57 5.75 9.04 18.53
CA ALA A 57 7.16 9.28 18.85
C ALA A 57 8.01 9.53 17.60
N ALA A 58 7.78 8.76 16.54
CA ALA A 58 8.47 8.94 15.26
C ALA A 58 8.14 10.29 14.64
N TYR A 59 6.87 10.72 14.65
CA TYR A 59 6.45 12.02 14.12
C TYR A 59 7.06 13.21 14.84
N GLN A 60 7.20 13.13 16.15
CA GLN A 60 7.92 14.18 16.88
C GLN A 60 9.38 14.26 16.43
N LYS A 61 10.03 13.13 16.21
CA LYS A 61 11.40 13.08 15.72
C LYS A 61 11.57 13.60 14.29
N THR A 62 10.64 13.31 13.39
CA THR A 62 10.70 13.86 12.01
C THR A 62 10.62 15.38 11.98
N LYS A 63 9.91 16.01 12.91
CA LYS A 63 9.82 17.47 13.01
C LYS A 63 11.11 18.14 13.49
N GLU A 64 11.99 17.38 14.16
CA GLU A 64 13.28 17.85 14.66
C GLU A 64 14.37 17.86 13.57
N LEU A 65 14.10 17.21 12.40
CA LEU A 65 15.07 17.02 11.31
C LEU A 65 14.79 17.92 10.11
N PRO A 66 15.84 18.30 9.36
CA PRO A 66 15.68 18.86 8.02
C PRO A 66 14.95 17.87 7.10
N LYS A 67 14.15 18.37 6.15
CA LYS A 67 13.36 17.53 5.24
C LYS A 67 14.21 16.52 4.45
N GLU A 68 15.39 16.94 4.02
CA GLU A 68 16.36 16.14 3.26
C GLU A 68 16.97 14.98 4.06
N ASP A 69 16.99 15.11 5.39
CA ASP A 69 17.52 14.10 6.30
C ASP A 69 16.44 13.24 6.94
N CYS A 70 15.17 13.56 6.68
CA CYS A 70 14.05 12.82 7.23
C CYS A 70 13.89 11.47 6.52
N PRO A 71 14.07 10.31 7.21
CA PRO A 71 13.83 9.01 6.62
C PRO A 71 12.33 8.77 6.41
N GLY A 72 11.98 8.06 5.33
CA GLY A 72 10.60 7.65 5.10
C GLY A 72 10.11 6.68 6.17
N LEU A 73 8.94 6.92 6.76
CA LEU A 73 8.37 6.03 7.77
C LEU A 73 7.51 4.96 7.11
N ILE A 74 7.75 3.69 7.46
CA ILE A 74 6.95 2.54 7.03
C ILE A 74 6.39 1.88 8.27
N PHE A 75 5.07 1.82 8.36
CA PHE A 75 4.38 1.27 9.51
C PHE A 75 4.02 -0.20 9.34
N THR A 76 4.00 -0.93 10.44
CA THR A 76 3.62 -2.35 10.49
C THR A 76 2.72 -2.62 11.69
N GLU A 77 1.85 -3.63 11.58
CA GLU A 77 0.99 -4.12 12.68
C GLU A 77 1.79 -4.75 13.83
N SER A 78 3.09 -4.96 13.68
CA SER A 78 3.90 -5.59 14.73
C SER A 78 3.76 -4.84 16.05
N ILE A 79 3.43 -5.57 17.11
CA ILE A 79 3.37 -5.02 18.46
C ILE A 79 4.81 -4.87 18.97
N PRO A 80 5.20 -3.71 19.50
CA PRO A 80 6.53 -3.53 20.08
C PRO A 80 6.76 -4.47 21.26
N ASP A 81 8.00 -4.88 21.47
CA ASP A 81 8.38 -5.65 22.65
C ASP A 81 8.06 -4.85 23.92
N GLY A 82 7.31 -5.46 24.84
CA GLY A 82 6.90 -4.82 26.10
C GLY A 82 5.78 -3.77 25.98
N TRP A 83 5.09 -3.66 24.86
CA TRP A 83 3.99 -2.72 24.67
C TRP A 83 2.73 -3.17 25.42
N SER A 84 2.14 -2.27 26.20
CA SER A 84 0.88 -2.46 26.94
C SER A 84 -0.23 -1.46 26.54
N GLY A 85 -0.01 -0.68 25.48
CA GLY A 85 -0.95 0.35 25.01
C GLY A 85 -1.94 -0.18 23.96
N ASP A 86 -2.96 0.64 23.67
CA ASP A 86 -3.94 0.36 22.61
C ASP A 86 -3.30 0.38 21.22
N ALA A 87 -3.83 -0.44 20.29
CA ALA A 87 -3.42 -0.42 18.90
C ALA A 87 -3.74 0.97 18.29
N VAL A 88 -2.73 1.60 17.70
CA VAL A 88 -2.94 2.86 16.97
C VAL A 88 -3.55 2.53 15.61
N ALA A 89 -4.66 3.17 15.29
CA ALA A 89 -5.33 2.98 14.02
C ALA A 89 -4.42 3.38 12.84
N PRO A 90 -4.37 2.58 11.76
CA PRO A 90 -3.55 2.85 10.58
C PRO A 90 -3.74 4.24 9.99
N GLU A 91 -4.95 4.80 10.14
CA GLU A 91 -5.29 6.12 9.63
C GLU A 91 -4.45 7.26 10.20
N LYS A 92 -4.10 7.18 11.49
CA LYS A 92 -3.20 8.18 12.12
C LYS A 92 -1.79 8.11 11.57
N ALA A 93 -1.32 6.89 11.29
CA ALA A 93 0.01 6.68 10.71
C ALA A 93 0.09 7.23 9.29
N LEU A 94 -0.96 7.00 8.48
CA LEU A 94 -1.03 7.45 7.08
C LEU A 94 -1.25 8.96 6.92
N ALA A 95 -1.80 9.62 7.91
CA ALA A 95 -2.07 11.06 7.87
C ALA A 95 -0.80 11.92 7.98
N ALA A 96 0.36 11.33 8.28
CA ALA A 96 1.58 12.11 8.47
C ALA A 96 2.42 12.20 7.18
N GLU A 97 2.94 13.39 6.91
CA GLU A 97 3.78 13.72 5.75
C GLU A 97 4.97 12.77 5.55
N ALA A 98 5.52 12.22 6.63
CA ALA A 98 6.66 11.31 6.58
C ALA A 98 6.30 9.85 6.30
N CYS A 99 5.01 9.48 6.28
CA CYS A 99 4.60 8.12 5.96
C CYS A 99 4.76 7.84 4.46
N VAL A 100 5.62 6.87 4.13
CA VAL A 100 5.85 6.44 2.74
C VAL A 100 5.28 5.07 2.44
N GLY A 101 4.80 4.35 3.45
CA GLY A 101 4.19 3.04 3.24
C GLY A 101 3.71 2.36 4.50
N ILE A 102 2.98 1.27 4.28
CA ILE A 102 2.52 0.33 5.30
C ILE A 102 2.97 -1.06 4.88
N CYS A 103 3.47 -1.83 5.84
CA CYS A 103 3.83 -3.22 5.67
C CYS A 103 3.03 -4.05 6.68
N GLU A 104 2.04 -4.80 6.22
CA GLU A 104 1.15 -5.57 7.08
C GLU A 104 1.11 -7.05 6.69
N ASP A 105 1.10 -7.92 7.69
CA ASP A 105 0.86 -9.36 7.51
C ASP A 105 -0.57 -9.66 7.05
N VAL A 106 -1.45 -8.69 7.16
CA VAL A 106 -2.83 -8.73 6.67
C VAL A 106 -2.92 -9.11 5.19
N PHE A 107 -1.88 -8.83 4.42
CA PHE A 107 -1.76 -9.22 3.01
C PHE A 107 -1.73 -10.73 2.80
N GLN A 108 -1.39 -11.48 3.83
CA GLN A 108 -1.42 -12.93 3.82
C GLN A 108 -2.79 -13.48 4.22
N LYS A 109 -3.67 -12.66 4.79
CA LYS A 109 -5.04 -13.08 5.12
C LYS A 109 -5.82 -13.30 3.83
N LYS A 110 -6.27 -14.53 3.64
CA LYS A 110 -7.12 -14.90 2.50
C LYS A 110 -8.39 -14.03 2.48
N GLY A 111 -8.59 -13.29 1.39
CA GLY A 111 -9.75 -12.44 1.22
C GLY A 111 -9.59 -10.97 1.63
N PHE A 112 -8.39 -10.51 1.99
CA PHE A 112 -8.15 -9.09 2.22
C PHE A 112 -8.34 -8.27 0.93
N ASP A 113 -9.16 -7.24 1.00
CA ASP A 113 -9.45 -6.36 -0.14
C ASP A 113 -8.69 -5.03 -0.02
N PHE A 114 -7.54 -4.97 -0.69
CA PHE A 114 -6.71 -3.78 -0.77
C PHE A 114 -7.40 -2.57 -1.37
N MET A 115 -8.27 -2.81 -2.34
CA MET A 115 -8.93 -1.70 -2.99
C MET A 115 -10.02 -1.12 -2.11
N ALA A 116 -10.71 -1.95 -1.32
CA ALA A 116 -11.63 -1.47 -0.30
C ALA A 116 -10.90 -0.58 0.72
N LEU A 117 -9.76 -1.03 1.25
CA LEU A 117 -8.94 -0.21 2.15
C LEU A 117 -8.51 1.11 1.50
N LYS A 118 -8.05 1.09 0.26
CA LYS A 118 -7.66 2.32 -0.45
C LYS A 118 -8.83 3.30 -0.64
N HIS A 119 -10.02 2.79 -0.91
CA HIS A 119 -11.21 3.65 -1.01
C HIS A 119 -11.56 4.27 0.34
N GLU A 120 -11.53 3.51 1.43
CA GLU A 120 -11.74 4.04 2.78
C GLU A 120 -10.72 5.12 3.15
N LEU A 121 -9.44 4.91 2.83
CA LEU A 121 -8.39 5.90 3.06
C LEU A 121 -8.63 7.18 2.27
N ARG A 122 -9.06 7.05 1.01
CA ARG A 122 -9.39 8.21 0.17
C ARG A 122 -10.58 8.99 0.69
N GLU A 123 -11.64 8.32 1.17
CA GLU A 123 -12.80 8.95 1.83
C GLU A 123 -12.38 9.73 3.09
N LYS A 124 -11.32 9.30 3.77
CA LYS A 124 -10.72 9.99 4.92
C LYS A 124 -9.74 11.10 4.51
N GLY A 125 -9.62 11.42 3.22
CA GLY A 125 -8.76 12.48 2.70
C GLY A 125 -7.28 12.09 2.53
N ILE A 126 -6.94 10.81 2.66
CA ILE A 126 -5.58 10.32 2.48
C ILE A 126 -5.32 10.06 0.99
N ALA A 127 -4.27 10.65 0.44
CA ALA A 127 -3.90 10.50 -0.95
C ALA A 127 -3.35 9.08 -1.22
N VAL A 128 -4.16 8.25 -1.87
CA VAL A 128 -3.79 6.88 -2.28
C VAL A 128 -4.20 6.66 -3.73
N ASN A 129 -3.43 5.84 -4.45
CA ASN A 129 -3.75 5.48 -5.82
C ASN A 129 -4.91 4.46 -5.83
N THR A 130 -6.02 4.86 -6.42
CA THR A 130 -7.17 3.99 -6.75
C THR A 130 -7.32 3.88 -8.26
N TYR A 131 -8.01 2.86 -8.72
CA TYR A 131 -8.38 2.81 -10.13
C TYR A 131 -9.53 3.79 -10.37
N GLU A 132 -9.44 4.53 -11.47
CA GLU A 132 -10.47 5.43 -11.94
C GLU A 132 -10.73 5.15 -13.41
N ALA A 133 -12.00 5.14 -13.80
CA ALA A 133 -12.35 5.09 -15.19
C ALA A 133 -12.25 6.50 -15.80
N SER A 134 -11.67 6.60 -16.97
CA SER A 134 -11.61 7.87 -17.74
C SER A 134 -12.96 8.28 -18.34
N VAL A 135 -13.93 7.34 -18.34
CA VAL A 135 -15.29 7.52 -18.87
C VAL A 135 -16.29 6.90 -17.91
N SER A 136 -17.50 7.44 -17.85
CA SER A 136 -18.58 6.81 -17.10
C SER A 136 -19.25 5.71 -17.96
N PHE A 137 -19.93 4.76 -17.30
CA PHE A 137 -20.65 3.71 -18.02
C PHE A 137 -21.74 4.26 -18.96
N ASP A 138 -22.36 5.39 -18.60
CA ASP A 138 -23.42 6.04 -19.38
C ASP A 138 -22.91 6.67 -20.70
N GLU A 139 -21.64 7.02 -20.77
CA GLU A 139 -21.02 7.55 -21.98
C GLU A 139 -20.69 6.45 -23.01
N LEU A 140 -20.75 5.17 -22.60
CA LEU A 140 -20.44 4.03 -23.46
C LEU A 140 -21.68 3.51 -24.16
N LYS A 141 -21.56 3.18 -25.45
CA LYS A 141 -22.66 2.66 -26.26
C LYS A 141 -22.98 1.21 -25.89
N GLN A 142 -24.07 0.99 -25.20
CA GLN A 142 -24.59 -0.31 -24.81
C GLN A 142 -25.45 -0.92 -25.92
N ASN A 143 -25.61 -2.25 -25.92
CA ASN A 143 -26.58 -2.94 -26.75
C ASN A 143 -28.00 -2.84 -26.19
N SER A 144 -29.00 -3.47 -26.86
CA SER A 144 -30.40 -3.49 -26.41
C SER A 144 -30.62 -4.09 -25.02
N ASP A 145 -29.70 -4.92 -24.56
CA ASP A 145 -29.78 -5.59 -23.25
C ASP A 145 -29.04 -4.81 -22.16
N GLY A 146 -28.57 -3.59 -22.44
CA GLY A 146 -27.78 -2.78 -21.52
C GLY A 146 -26.37 -3.31 -21.29
N LEU A 147 -25.84 -4.12 -22.22
CA LEU A 147 -24.54 -4.72 -22.11
C LEU A 147 -23.52 -4.05 -23.04
N LEU A 148 -22.29 -3.96 -22.55
CA LEU A 148 -21.13 -3.44 -23.26
C LEU A 148 -20.22 -4.60 -23.64
N PRO A 149 -19.88 -4.80 -24.93
CA PRO A 149 -18.80 -5.72 -25.32
C PRO A 149 -17.46 -5.13 -24.89
N VAL A 150 -16.63 -5.95 -24.25
CA VAL A 150 -15.33 -5.54 -23.72
C VAL A 150 -14.24 -6.44 -24.26
N VAL A 151 -13.21 -5.84 -24.84
CA VAL A 151 -11.98 -6.50 -25.24
C VAL A 151 -10.92 -6.20 -24.18
N VAL A 152 -10.37 -7.25 -23.59
CA VAL A 152 -9.28 -7.14 -22.62
C VAL A 152 -7.97 -7.39 -23.31
N GLN A 153 -7.04 -6.46 -23.16
CA GLN A 153 -5.74 -6.48 -23.81
C GLN A 153 -4.64 -6.26 -22.78
N ASP A 154 -3.55 -7.01 -22.88
CA ASP A 154 -2.35 -6.73 -22.10
C ASP A 154 -1.76 -5.40 -22.55
N TYR A 155 -1.51 -4.50 -21.59
CA TYR A 155 -1.08 -3.13 -21.92
C TYR A 155 0.36 -3.06 -22.43
N LYS A 156 1.21 -4.06 -22.12
CA LYS A 156 2.61 -4.11 -22.54
C LYS A 156 2.77 -4.83 -23.87
N THR A 157 2.17 -6.03 -23.99
CA THR A 157 2.33 -6.87 -25.17
C THR A 157 1.31 -6.56 -26.26
N GLN A 158 0.22 -5.86 -25.93
CA GLN A 158 -0.92 -5.57 -26.79
C GLN A 158 -1.69 -6.84 -27.23
N GLU A 159 -1.44 -7.98 -26.61
CA GLU A 159 -2.16 -9.21 -26.89
C GLU A 159 -3.60 -9.14 -26.37
N VAL A 160 -4.56 -9.55 -27.19
CA VAL A 160 -5.95 -9.68 -26.77
C VAL A 160 -6.09 -10.93 -25.90
N LEU A 161 -6.42 -10.73 -24.62
CA LEU A 161 -6.52 -11.80 -23.64
C LEU A 161 -7.90 -12.44 -23.63
N MET A 162 -8.96 -11.66 -23.81
CA MET A 162 -10.31 -12.17 -23.92
C MET A 162 -11.32 -11.10 -24.38
N VAL A 163 -12.50 -11.59 -24.78
CA VAL A 163 -13.68 -10.77 -25.07
C VAL A 163 -14.84 -11.25 -24.22
N ALA A 164 -15.54 -10.33 -23.59
CA ALA A 164 -16.69 -10.64 -22.74
C ALA A 164 -17.70 -9.48 -22.73
N TYR A 165 -18.70 -9.53 -21.85
CA TYR A 165 -19.69 -8.47 -21.71
C TYR A 165 -19.67 -7.92 -20.29
N MET A 166 -19.95 -6.63 -20.17
CA MET A 166 -20.18 -5.94 -18.90
C MET A 166 -21.55 -5.29 -18.90
N ASN A 167 -22.23 -5.36 -17.77
CA ASN A 167 -23.27 -4.42 -17.40
C ASN A 167 -22.69 -3.34 -16.49
N ARG A 168 -23.48 -2.37 -16.04
CA ARG A 168 -23.04 -1.32 -15.11
C ARG A 168 -22.35 -1.88 -13.86
N GLY A 169 -22.98 -2.87 -13.20
CA GLY A 169 -22.42 -3.47 -11.99
C GLY A 169 -21.06 -4.15 -12.20
N ALA A 170 -20.84 -4.79 -13.37
CA ALA A 170 -19.56 -5.37 -13.73
C ALA A 170 -18.49 -4.27 -13.94
N PHE A 171 -18.84 -3.19 -14.63
CA PHE A 171 -17.95 -2.06 -14.88
C PHE A 171 -17.53 -1.38 -13.56
N GLU A 172 -18.51 -1.00 -12.73
CA GLU A 172 -18.25 -0.35 -11.44
C GLU A 172 -17.43 -1.25 -10.49
N THR A 173 -17.74 -2.56 -10.45
CA THR A 173 -16.96 -3.52 -9.66
C THR A 173 -15.52 -3.64 -10.17
N THR A 174 -15.30 -3.63 -11.49
CA THR A 174 -13.95 -3.65 -12.06
C THR A 174 -13.15 -2.43 -11.63
N VAL A 175 -13.73 -1.23 -11.75
CA VAL A 175 -13.06 0.02 -11.34
C VAL A 175 -12.79 0.04 -9.84
N ARG A 176 -13.79 -0.31 -9.03
CA ARG A 176 -13.68 -0.29 -7.57
C ARG A 176 -12.65 -1.29 -7.03
N THR A 177 -12.61 -2.50 -7.60
CA THR A 177 -11.77 -3.59 -7.05
C THR A 177 -10.44 -3.77 -7.76
N GLY A 178 -10.27 -3.19 -8.97
CA GLY A 178 -9.14 -3.45 -9.85
C GLY A 178 -9.11 -4.88 -10.41
N ARG A 179 -10.20 -5.64 -10.24
CA ARG A 179 -10.33 -7.01 -10.75
C ARG A 179 -11.33 -7.05 -11.88
N MET A 180 -10.89 -7.53 -13.06
CA MET A 180 -11.75 -7.66 -14.19
C MET A 180 -13.01 -8.47 -13.87
N THR A 181 -14.15 -7.80 -13.92
CA THR A 181 -15.46 -8.36 -13.64
C THR A 181 -16.31 -8.28 -14.88
N TYR A 182 -16.99 -9.36 -15.21
CA TYR A 182 -17.84 -9.48 -16.40
C TYR A 182 -19.26 -9.83 -15.99
N PHE A 183 -20.19 -9.69 -16.95
CA PHE A 183 -21.55 -10.17 -16.81
C PHE A 183 -21.76 -11.43 -17.67
N SER A 184 -22.09 -12.53 -17.03
CA SER A 184 -22.43 -13.78 -17.70
C SER A 184 -23.88 -13.75 -18.19
N ARG A 185 -24.08 -13.69 -19.52
CA ARG A 185 -25.41 -13.66 -20.12
C ARG A 185 -26.20 -14.94 -19.87
N SER A 186 -25.53 -16.10 -19.86
CA SER A 186 -26.20 -17.39 -19.63
C SER A 186 -26.59 -17.63 -18.18
N ARG A 187 -25.79 -17.12 -17.22
CA ARG A 187 -26.03 -17.28 -15.78
C ARG A 187 -26.71 -16.09 -15.14
N GLN A 188 -26.80 -14.96 -15.87
CA GLN A 188 -27.37 -13.69 -15.38
C GLN A 188 -26.72 -13.21 -14.06
N GLU A 189 -25.39 -13.37 -13.96
CA GLU A 189 -24.62 -13.02 -12.75
C GLU A 189 -23.27 -12.36 -13.09
N LEU A 190 -22.72 -11.66 -12.10
CA LEU A 190 -21.36 -11.12 -12.18
C LEU A 190 -20.34 -12.26 -12.05
N TRP A 191 -19.29 -12.17 -12.86
CA TRP A 191 -18.19 -13.11 -12.86
C TRP A 191 -16.85 -12.37 -12.73
N ILE A 192 -16.17 -12.52 -11.61
CA ILE A 192 -14.85 -11.95 -11.38
C ILE A 192 -13.78 -12.91 -11.93
N LYS A 193 -12.98 -12.44 -12.87
CA LYS A 193 -11.89 -13.23 -13.48
C LYS A 193 -10.84 -13.59 -12.42
N GLY A 194 -10.44 -14.83 -12.43
CA GLY A 194 -9.35 -15.33 -11.57
C GLY A 194 -9.76 -15.87 -10.20
N LEU A 195 -10.96 -15.58 -9.68
CA LEU A 195 -11.36 -16.08 -8.35
C LEU A 195 -11.44 -17.61 -8.27
N ALA A 196 -11.87 -18.27 -9.35
CA ALA A 196 -11.99 -19.75 -9.38
C ALA A 196 -10.75 -20.41 -9.99
N SER A 197 -10.08 -19.77 -10.94
CA SER A 197 -8.94 -20.36 -11.68
C SER A 197 -7.57 -19.97 -11.13
N GLY A 198 -7.49 -18.99 -10.25
CA GLY A 198 -6.22 -18.48 -9.74
C GLY A 198 -5.37 -17.69 -10.74
N GLN A 199 -5.96 -17.27 -11.86
CA GLN A 199 -5.29 -16.48 -12.91
C GLN A 199 -5.45 -14.97 -12.68
#